data_da96374f47993b69ebbb4b75de2a2af5
#
_entry.id   da96374f47993b69ebbb4b75de2a2af5
#
_cell.length_a   1.000
_cell.length_b   1.000
_cell.length_c   1.000
_cell.angle_alpha   90.00
_cell.angle_beta   90.00
_cell.angle_gamma   90.00
#
_symmetry.space_group_name_H-M   'P 1'
#
loop_
_entity.id
_entity.type
_entity.pdbx_description
1 polymer ?
#
loop_
_entity_poly.entity_id
_entity_poly.type
_entity_poly.pdbx_seq_one_letter_code
_entity_poly.pdbx_strand_id
1 'polypeptide(L)'
;MSFMFNPYPYDDPLAVNKITAPGIDLSTVMTCPTTIKAEIAAAAKKIGKGVIAIDGYVTAPFEILANLAKEAIEEAGIAATVLCTRTLARPSDDLKADLAAYLPEDRKKDPVLLYGKIWDKGYHGLMDQAKVAAALDAAGAFDGITVIVGNGALSEDLIGAADYKIWADITPKMAVLNVKKGNYLNYGCDEELPFKQAMRRNYYVDFDLSFSLRKKLLESDGFDLYIASDKPDALTAIPFATMKALLLRATDYPFRCKPVYLEGVWGGYFTMKERNLPKEMKNAAWIFDLIPMEVSIVLEVGGLKLEFPYYTLIGANKEKLLGAQCVKDFKGYFPIRFNFDDTFHSNGNMSIQLHPGEQFLKENSNELGRQDESYYIVATAQDAKTYLGFKQDADIDEFLDGIKRSETEHTPVDYQKYINAVESKPGVQVMIPHGTIHASGRNQLILEIGSLTVGSYTYKMYDYLRKDLDGNPRPIHSYYGEMNLNRDMREDYVYANLVNGGKRTLRKGEDWEEYVVGECDRLYFSLRNEKFVEKIEDNTADDFHVLTLVDGEEVEIRSKKDPSLSFTQHFMEIVVVPASMGEYEIINKKPGTVIVEHKTMLKR
;
A
#
# COMPACT_ATOMS: atom_id res chain seq x y z
N MET A 1 -11.24 15.50 7.57
CA MET A 1 -11.46 14.08 7.78
C MET A 1 -10.24 13.33 7.33
N SER A 2 -9.66 12.57 8.16
CA SER A 2 -8.77 11.53 7.69
C SER A 2 -9.63 10.38 7.16
N PHE A 3 -9.93 10.37 5.88
CA PHE A 3 -10.03 9.11 5.17
C PHE A 3 -8.64 8.46 5.29
N MET A 4 -8.57 7.15 5.49
CA MET A 4 -7.32 6.48 5.88
C MET A 4 -6.15 6.76 4.94
N PHE A 5 -6.39 6.92 3.64
CA PHE A 5 -5.38 7.31 2.67
C PHE A 5 -5.75 8.65 2.01
N ASN A 6 -5.15 9.72 2.49
CA ASN A 6 -5.30 11.07 1.94
C ASN A 6 -3.91 11.67 1.69
N PRO A 7 -3.24 11.24 0.62
CA PRO A 7 -1.85 11.60 0.36
C PRO A 7 -1.68 13.10 0.12
N TYR A 8 -0.59 13.63 0.65
CA TYR A 8 -0.13 14.96 0.29
C TYR A 8 0.50 14.93 -1.12
N PRO A 9 0.25 15.93 -1.98
CA PRO A 9 0.73 15.93 -3.37
C PRO A 9 2.22 16.31 -3.47
N TYR A 10 3.09 15.53 -2.84
CA TYR A 10 4.54 15.69 -2.87
C TYR A 10 5.20 14.40 -3.32
N ASP A 11 6.19 14.53 -4.21
CA ASP A 11 7.03 13.44 -4.69
C ASP A 11 8.42 13.57 -4.10
N ASP A 12 8.87 12.56 -3.36
CA ASP A 12 10.22 12.50 -2.83
C ASP A 12 11.22 12.33 -3.98
N PRO A 13 12.08 13.33 -4.26
CA PRO A 13 13.01 13.27 -5.38
C PRO A 13 14.17 12.30 -5.14
N LEU A 14 14.40 11.89 -3.88
CA LEU A 14 15.51 11.03 -3.47
C LEU A 14 15.14 9.54 -3.50
N ALA A 15 13.86 9.21 -3.55
CA ALA A 15 13.38 7.83 -3.56
C ALA A 15 13.51 7.18 -4.95
N VAL A 16 14.75 7.03 -5.41
CA VAL A 16 15.08 6.52 -6.74
C VAL A 16 16.05 5.34 -6.61
N ASN A 17 15.70 4.22 -7.25
CA ASN A 17 16.54 3.04 -7.32
C ASN A 17 17.35 3.06 -8.63
N LYS A 18 18.65 3.23 -8.54
CA LYS A 18 19.54 3.23 -9.69
C LYS A 18 19.94 1.79 -10.01
N ILE A 19 19.60 1.34 -11.21
CA ILE A 19 19.92 0.00 -11.67
C ILE A 19 20.62 0.02 -13.02
N THR A 20 21.37 -1.02 -13.32
CA THR A 20 21.87 -1.29 -14.67
C THR A 20 21.02 -2.38 -15.32
N ALA A 21 20.84 -2.29 -16.64
CA ALA A 21 19.98 -3.21 -17.39
C ALA A 21 20.74 -3.86 -18.56
N PRO A 22 21.81 -4.65 -18.30
CA PRO A 22 22.57 -5.28 -19.36
C PRO A 22 21.70 -6.25 -20.14
N GLY A 23 21.73 -6.15 -21.48
CA GLY A 23 20.94 -7.02 -22.37
C GLY A 23 19.46 -6.66 -22.50
N ILE A 24 18.99 -5.59 -21.87
CA ILE A 24 17.62 -5.09 -22.03
C ILE A 24 17.64 -3.91 -23.01
N ASP A 25 16.84 -4.00 -24.07
CA ASP A 25 16.74 -2.95 -25.08
C ASP A 25 15.84 -1.80 -24.59
N LEU A 26 16.47 -0.78 -24.03
CA LEU A 26 15.76 0.42 -23.54
C LEU A 26 15.24 1.33 -24.66
N SER A 27 15.68 1.14 -25.92
CA SER A 27 15.17 1.92 -27.06
C SER A 27 13.70 1.64 -27.36
N THR A 28 13.17 0.52 -26.85
CA THR A 28 11.76 0.15 -26.97
C THR A 28 10.85 0.93 -26.01
N VAL A 29 11.42 1.68 -25.05
CA VAL A 29 10.66 2.55 -24.13
C VAL A 29 10.26 3.82 -24.87
N MET A 30 8.97 4.06 -24.95
CA MET A 30 8.37 5.18 -25.68
C MET A 30 7.94 6.28 -24.71
N THR A 31 8.54 7.46 -24.82
CA THR A 31 8.31 8.59 -23.90
C THR A 31 7.60 9.76 -24.57
N CYS A 32 7.12 9.61 -25.80
CA CYS A 32 6.37 10.65 -26.47
C CYS A 32 5.14 10.07 -27.20
N PRO A 33 4.06 10.86 -27.35
CA PRO A 33 2.82 10.40 -28.01
C PRO A 33 3.04 9.87 -29.43
N THR A 34 3.98 10.44 -30.20
CA THR A 34 4.27 10.02 -31.57
C THR A 34 4.77 8.57 -31.65
N THR A 35 5.68 8.18 -30.76
CA THR A 35 6.19 6.81 -30.72
C THR A 35 5.15 5.83 -30.19
N ILE A 36 4.32 6.23 -29.25
CA ILE A 36 3.19 5.41 -28.75
C ILE A 36 2.16 5.18 -29.86
N LYS A 37 1.81 6.23 -30.60
CA LYS A 37 0.93 6.11 -31.77
C LYS A 37 1.51 5.17 -32.85
N ALA A 38 2.82 5.27 -33.11
CA ALA A 38 3.48 4.40 -34.07
C ALA A 38 3.40 2.91 -33.69
N GLU A 39 3.55 2.59 -32.40
CA GLU A 39 3.39 1.22 -31.90
C GLU A 39 1.96 0.71 -32.05
N ILE A 40 0.96 1.51 -31.66
CA ILE A 40 -0.46 1.15 -31.82
C ILE A 40 -0.82 0.99 -33.32
N ALA A 41 -0.32 1.89 -34.18
CA ALA A 41 -0.53 1.80 -35.63
C ALA A 41 0.11 0.54 -36.23
N ALA A 42 1.30 0.14 -35.74
CA ALA A 42 1.95 -1.10 -36.16
C ALA A 42 1.14 -2.34 -35.75
N ALA A 43 0.63 -2.35 -34.50
CA ALA A 43 -0.27 -3.41 -34.04
C ALA A 43 -1.55 -3.46 -34.88
N ALA A 44 -2.19 -2.32 -35.13
CA ALA A 44 -3.41 -2.24 -35.95
C ALA A 44 -3.18 -2.75 -37.39
N LYS A 45 -2.06 -2.41 -38.02
CA LYS A 45 -1.71 -2.90 -39.37
C LYS A 45 -1.51 -4.43 -39.39
N LYS A 46 -0.95 -4.98 -38.33
CA LYS A 46 -0.75 -6.44 -38.21
C LYS A 46 -2.09 -7.17 -38.03
N ILE A 47 -3.03 -6.57 -37.29
CA ILE A 47 -4.35 -7.12 -37.04
C ILE A 47 -5.27 -6.96 -38.27
N GLY A 48 -5.25 -5.78 -38.90
CA GLY A 48 -6.12 -5.40 -40.03
C GLY A 48 -7.59 -5.23 -39.64
N LYS A 49 -8.22 -6.26 -39.10
CA LYS A 49 -9.59 -6.26 -38.58
C LYS A 49 -9.62 -7.01 -37.25
N GLY A 50 -10.12 -6.38 -36.16
CA GLY A 50 -10.15 -7.00 -34.84
C GLY A 50 -10.34 -5.99 -33.71
N VAL A 51 -9.79 -6.32 -32.54
CA VAL A 51 -9.98 -5.57 -31.29
C VAL A 51 -8.63 -5.18 -30.66
N ILE A 52 -8.51 -3.90 -30.33
CA ILE A 52 -7.47 -3.40 -29.41
C ILE A 52 -8.16 -3.07 -28.08
N ALA A 53 -7.79 -3.74 -27.01
CA ALA A 53 -8.34 -3.50 -25.67
C ALA A 53 -7.40 -2.67 -24.81
N ILE A 54 -7.92 -1.61 -24.17
CA ILE A 54 -7.18 -0.72 -23.26
C ILE A 54 -7.86 -0.75 -21.91
N ASP A 55 -7.27 -1.47 -20.98
CA ASP A 55 -7.68 -1.50 -19.57
C ASP A 55 -6.66 -0.75 -18.72
N GLY A 56 -6.94 -0.59 -17.44
CA GLY A 56 -5.99 0.05 -16.56
C GLY A 56 -6.49 0.16 -15.12
N TYR A 57 -5.63 0.75 -14.29
CA TYR A 57 -6.01 1.02 -12.92
C TYR A 57 -7.06 2.14 -12.86
N VAL A 58 -7.79 2.19 -11.75
CA VAL A 58 -8.82 3.21 -11.52
C VAL A 58 -8.25 4.62 -11.73
N THR A 59 -8.99 5.50 -12.41
CA THR A 59 -8.61 6.84 -12.84
C THR A 59 -7.58 6.94 -13.97
N ALA A 60 -7.22 5.84 -14.65
CA ALA A 60 -6.44 5.93 -15.89
C ALA A 60 -7.13 6.87 -16.90
N PRO A 61 -6.38 7.64 -17.70
CA PRO A 61 -6.93 8.65 -18.60
C PRO A 61 -7.53 8.01 -19.86
N PHE A 62 -8.56 7.19 -19.68
CA PHE A 62 -9.14 6.34 -20.73
C PHE A 62 -9.60 7.12 -21.97
N GLU A 63 -10.15 8.32 -21.80
CA GLU A 63 -10.57 9.17 -22.92
C GLU A 63 -9.37 9.60 -23.79
N ILE A 64 -8.26 10.01 -23.13
CA ILE A 64 -7.03 10.40 -23.84
C ILE A 64 -6.45 9.18 -24.57
N LEU A 65 -6.42 8.02 -23.91
CA LEU A 65 -5.90 6.77 -24.50
C LEU A 65 -6.78 6.28 -25.67
N ALA A 66 -8.09 6.40 -25.55
CA ALA A 66 -9.02 6.05 -26.61
C ALA A 66 -8.81 6.91 -27.86
N ASN A 67 -8.69 8.23 -27.67
CA ASN A 67 -8.45 9.19 -28.75
C ASN A 67 -7.09 8.94 -29.40
N LEU A 68 -6.03 8.76 -28.61
CA LEU A 68 -4.70 8.44 -29.10
C LEU A 68 -4.68 7.15 -29.94
N ALA A 69 -5.34 6.11 -29.46
CA ALA A 69 -5.43 4.85 -30.19
C ALA A 69 -6.23 4.98 -31.48
N LYS A 70 -7.41 5.63 -31.44
CA LYS A 70 -8.24 5.87 -32.62
C LYS A 70 -7.49 6.65 -33.68
N GLU A 71 -6.87 7.78 -33.31
CA GLU A 71 -6.07 8.59 -34.23
C GLU A 71 -4.93 7.78 -34.86
N ALA A 72 -4.20 6.99 -34.06
CA ALA A 72 -3.11 6.15 -34.56
C ALA A 72 -3.59 5.11 -35.61
N ILE A 73 -4.76 4.51 -35.39
CA ILE A 73 -5.36 3.52 -36.27
C ILE A 73 -5.85 4.20 -37.57
N GLU A 74 -6.51 5.35 -37.48
CA GLU A 74 -7.02 6.11 -38.64
C GLU A 74 -5.86 6.68 -39.49
N GLU A 75 -4.81 7.21 -38.84
CA GLU A 75 -3.56 7.63 -39.52
C GLU A 75 -2.86 6.46 -40.25
N ALA A 76 -3.06 5.23 -39.79
CA ALA A 76 -2.58 4.02 -40.45
C ALA A 76 -3.46 3.58 -41.64
N GLY A 77 -4.55 4.28 -41.93
CA GLY A 77 -5.47 3.99 -43.01
C GLY A 77 -6.52 2.91 -42.72
N ILE A 78 -6.77 2.61 -41.45
CA ILE A 78 -7.68 1.57 -40.98
C ILE A 78 -8.87 2.26 -40.29
N ALA A 79 -10.11 1.82 -40.56
CA ALA A 79 -11.29 2.34 -39.88
C ALA A 79 -11.24 1.97 -38.38
N ALA A 80 -11.59 2.93 -37.52
CA ALA A 80 -11.60 2.72 -36.05
C ALA A 80 -12.93 3.12 -35.42
N THR A 81 -13.41 2.32 -34.49
CA THR A 81 -14.53 2.66 -33.61
C THR A 81 -14.12 2.45 -32.15
N VAL A 82 -14.76 3.17 -31.21
CA VAL A 82 -14.46 3.10 -29.77
C VAL A 82 -15.69 2.61 -29.02
N LEU A 83 -15.48 1.60 -28.17
CA LEU A 83 -16.45 1.07 -27.22
C LEU A 83 -15.92 1.32 -25.80
N CYS A 84 -16.62 2.15 -25.02
CA CYS A 84 -16.31 2.36 -23.61
C CYS A 84 -16.98 1.29 -22.74
N THR A 85 -16.22 0.59 -21.89
CA THR A 85 -16.73 -0.47 -21.02
C THR A 85 -17.81 0.00 -20.04
N ARG A 86 -17.86 1.30 -19.72
CA ARG A 86 -18.93 1.87 -18.88
C ARG A 86 -20.32 1.69 -19.48
N THR A 87 -20.44 1.64 -20.82
CA THR A 87 -21.72 1.39 -21.50
C THR A 87 -22.20 -0.04 -21.30
N LEU A 88 -21.32 -0.93 -20.91
CA LEU A 88 -21.61 -2.34 -20.63
C LEU A 88 -22.06 -2.58 -19.17
N ALA A 89 -22.05 -1.55 -18.33
CA ALA A 89 -22.48 -1.69 -16.95
C ALA A 89 -23.98 -2.08 -16.86
N ARG A 90 -24.28 -2.83 -15.81
CA ARG A 90 -25.66 -3.08 -15.38
C ARG A 90 -26.33 -1.76 -14.97
N PRO A 91 -27.66 -1.69 -14.95
CA PRO A 91 -28.38 -0.51 -14.46
C PRO A 91 -27.89 -0.10 -13.06
N SER A 92 -27.72 1.20 -12.84
CA SER A 92 -27.14 1.74 -11.59
C SER A 92 -27.94 1.33 -10.35
N ASP A 93 -29.28 1.29 -10.44
CA ASP A 93 -30.12 0.89 -9.29
C ASP A 93 -29.97 -0.58 -8.94
N ASP A 94 -29.82 -1.47 -9.94
CA ASP A 94 -29.56 -2.89 -9.71
C ASP A 94 -28.20 -3.09 -9.04
N LEU A 95 -27.18 -2.34 -9.49
CA LEU A 95 -25.86 -2.37 -8.87
C LEU A 95 -25.88 -1.83 -7.44
N LYS A 96 -26.61 -0.75 -7.17
CA LYS A 96 -26.78 -0.22 -5.80
C LYS A 96 -27.42 -1.26 -4.88
N ALA A 97 -28.44 -1.97 -5.36
CA ALA A 97 -29.10 -3.02 -4.59
C ALA A 97 -28.14 -4.17 -4.23
N ASP A 98 -27.38 -4.66 -5.22
CA ASP A 98 -26.40 -5.73 -4.99
C ASP A 98 -25.25 -5.29 -4.06
N LEU A 99 -24.79 -4.06 -4.22
CA LEU A 99 -23.69 -3.50 -3.44
C LEU A 99 -24.08 -3.13 -2.00
N ALA A 100 -25.37 -3.03 -1.69
CA ALA A 100 -25.84 -2.72 -0.34
C ALA A 100 -25.36 -3.76 0.70
N ALA A 101 -25.18 -5.03 0.30
CA ALA A 101 -24.60 -6.07 1.14
C ALA A 101 -23.09 -5.91 1.38
N TYR A 102 -22.38 -5.23 0.47
CA TYR A 102 -20.93 -4.98 0.55
C TYR A 102 -20.60 -3.62 1.14
N LEU A 103 -21.48 -2.65 0.98
CA LEU A 103 -21.33 -1.28 1.48
C LEU A 103 -22.52 -0.90 2.38
N PRO A 104 -22.70 -1.58 3.53
CA PRO A 104 -23.86 -1.37 4.39
C PRO A 104 -23.91 0.06 4.94
N GLU A 105 -25.10 0.64 5.01
CA GLU A 105 -25.32 2.01 5.50
C GLU A 105 -25.84 2.05 6.95
N ASP A 106 -25.24 1.25 7.81
CA ASP A 106 -25.58 1.18 9.25
C ASP A 106 -24.72 2.14 10.08
N ARG A 107 -25.18 3.38 10.23
CA ARG A 107 -24.47 4.42 11.00
C ARG A 107 -24.43 4.16 12.50
N LYS A 108 -25.15 3.18 13.01
CA LYS A 108 -25.03 2.78 14.41
C LYS A 108 -23.77 1.95 14.64
N LYS A 109 -23.35 1.19 13.62
CA LYS A 109 -22.13 0.40 13.66
C LYS A 109 -20.92 1.16 13.13
N ASP A 110 -21.12 1.96 12.09
CA ASP A 110 -20.09 2.76 11.43
C ASP A 110 -20.61 4.19 11.20
N PRO A 111 -20.40 5.11 12.15
CA PRO A 111 -20.99 6.45 12.11
C PRO A 111 -20.67 7.26 10.85
N VAL A 112 -19.57 6.99 10.20
CA VAL A 112 -19.10 7.74 9.03
C VAL A 112 -19.04 6.92 7.75
N LEU A 113 -19.48 5.67 7.81
CA LEU A 113 -19.51 4.74 6.69
C LEU A 113 -18.12 4.55 6.04
N LEU A 114 -17.14 4.12 6.83
CA LEU A 114 -15.78 3.83 6.35
C LEU A 114 -15.64 2.39 5.86
N TYR A 115 -16.30 1.45 6.53
CA TYR A 115 -16.07 0.02 6.36
C TYR A 115 -17.04 -0.61 5.39
N GLY A 116 -16.59 -1.70 4.78
CA GLY A 116 -17.33 -2.49 3.81
C GLY A 116 -16.79 -3.90 3.70
N LYS A 117 -17.29 -4.60 2.70
CA LYS A 117 -16.88 -5.95 2.33
C LYS A 117 -16.31 -5.92 0.92
N ILE A 118 -15.16 -6.55 0.71
CA ILE A 118 -14.52 -6.61 -0.60
C ILE A 118 -15.43 -7.38 -1.57
N TRP A 119 -15.66 -6.79 -2.74
CA TRP A 119 -16.48 -7.36 -3.80
C TRP A 119 -15.81 -8.58 -4.41
N ASP A 120 -16.52 -9.71 -4.45
CA ASP A 120 -15.98 -11.01 -4.85
C ASP A 120 -16.56 -11.57 -6.16
N LYS A 121 -17.40 -10.78 -6.87
CA LYS A 121 -18.04 -11.23 -8.12
C LYS A 121 -17.34 -10.74 -9.41
N GLY A 122 -16.14 -10.17 -9.30
CA GLY A 122 -15.39 -9.70 -10.46
C GLY A 122 -16.09 -8.58 -11.25
N TYR A 123 -15.54 -8.25 -12.40
CA TYR A 123 -16.20 -7.35 -13.37
C TYR A 123 -17.47 -7.99 -13.95
N HIS A 124 -17.50 -9.32 -14.07
CA HIS A 124 -18.69 -10.07 -14.50
C HIS A 124 -19.96 -9.67 -13.71
N GLY A 125 -19.83 -9.51 -12.40
CA GLY A 125 -20.96 -9.08 -11.55
C GLY A 125 -21.41 -7.63 -11.76
N LEU A 126 -20.58 -6.79 -12.37
CA LEU A 126 -20.90 -5.38 -12.66
C LEU A 126 -21.38 -5.14 -14.10
N MET A 127 -21.08 -6.07 -15.02
CA MET A 127 -21.42 -5.96 -16.44
C MET A 127 -22.76 -6.63 -16.77
N ASP A 128 -23.48 -6.03 -17.70
CA ASP A 128 -24.69 -6.59 -18.31
C ASP A 128 -24.26 -7.55 -19.43
N GLN A 129 -24.46 -8.83 -19.22
CA GLN A 129 -23.99 -9.87 -20.13
C GLN A 129 -24.64 -9.83 -21.51
N ALA A 130 -25.87 -9.31 -21.62
CA ALA A 130 -26.53 -9.11 -22.91
C ALA A 130 -25.87 -7.96 -23.70
N LYS A 131 -25.51 -6.87 -23.01
CA LYS A 131 -24.75 -5.76 -23.62
C LYS A 131 -23.34 -6.21 -24.01
N VAL A 132 -22.68 -7.02 -23.19
CA VAL A 132 -21.36 -7.58 -23.51
C VAL A 132 -21.44 -8.42 -24.79
N ALA A 133 -22.37 -9.35 -24.88
CA ALA A 133 -22.56 -10.18 -26.08
C ALA A 133 -22.83 -9.34 -27.34
N ALA A 134 -23.77 -8.37 -27.26
CA ALA A 134 -24.06 -7.48 -28.36
C ALA A 134 -22.85 -6.62 -28.79
N ALA A 135 -22.03 -6.18 -27.83
CA ALA A 135 -20.82 -5.41 -28.11
C ALA A 135 -19.75 -6.26 -28.82
N LEU A 136 -19.58 -7.51 -28.41
CA LEU A 136 -18.66 -8.45 -29.07
C LEU A 136 -19.11 -8.80 -30.48
N ASP A 137 -20.42 -9.03 -30.69
CA ASP A 137 -20.99 -9.25 -32.03
C ASP A 137 -20.77 -8.04 -32.94
N ALA A 138 -20.98 -6.83 -32.41
CA ALA A 138 -20.76 -5.59 -33.16
C ALA A 138 -19.27 -5.39 -33.49
N ALA A 139 -18.36 -5.67 -32.57
CA ALA A 139 -16.93 -5.61 -32.81
C ALA A 139 -16.46 -6.62 -33.86
N GLY A 140 -16.98 -7.85 -33.84
CA GLY A 140 -16.69 -8.86 -34.86
C GLY A 140 -17.24 -8.53 -36.25
N ALA A 141 -18.37 -7.80 -36.32
CA ALA A 141 -18.98 -7.36 -37.58
C ALA A 141 -18.31 -6.12 -38.19
N PHE A 142 -17.65 -5.28 -37.37
CA PHE A 142 -17.01 -4.03 -37.82
C PHE A 142 -15.84 -4.32 -38.76
N ASP A 143 -15.80 -3.62 -39.92
CA ASP A 143 -14.72 -3.75 -40.88
C ASP A 143 -13.59 -2.76 -40.60
N GLY A 144 -12.80 -3.07 -39.56
CA GLY A 144 -11.73 -2.25 -39.04
C GLY A 144 -11.34 -2.69 -37.63
N ILE A 145 -10.82 -1.77 -36.84
CA ILE A 145 -10.41 -2.01 -35.44
C ILE A 145 -11.43 -1.42 -34.48
N THR A 146 -11.96 -2.24 -33.58
CA THR A 146 -12.72 -1.79 -32.43
C THR A 146 -11.79 -1.57 -31.25
N VAL A 147 -11.70 -0.35 -30.72
CA VAL A 147 -10.98 -0.03 -29.49
C VAL A 147 -11.95 -0.20 -28.31
N ILE A 148 -11.78 -1.26 -27.52
CA ILE A 148 -12.52 -1.46 -26.27
C ILE A 148 -11.71 -0.81 -25.14
N VAL A 149 -12.26 0.21 -24.47
CA VAL A 149 -11.50 1.01 -23.51
C VAL A 149 -12.26 1.22 -22.20
N GLY A 150 -11.53 1.14 -21.08
CA GLY A 150 -12.05 1.40 -19.73
C GLY A 150 -11.79 0.25 -18.77
N ASN A 151 -12.12 0.45 -17.50
CA ASN A 151 -11.97 -0.59 -16.49
C ASN A 151 -12.78 -1.84 -16.89
N GLY A 152 -12.14 -3.00 -16.81
CA GLY A 152 -12.71 -4.28 -17.20
C GLY A 152 -12.60 -4.62 -18.69
N ALA A 153 -11.93 -3.80 -19.53
CA ALA A 153 -11.69 -4.11 -20.95
C ALA A 153 -10.86 -5.39 -21.17
N LEU A 154 -10.06 -5.78 -20.19
CA LEU A 154 -9.30 -7.03 -20.16
C LEU A 154 -9.87 -8.03 -19.13
N SER A 155 -11.12 -7.85 -18.70
CA SER A 155 -11.81 -8.81 -17.84
C SER A 155 -12.05 -10.16 -18.55
N GLU A 156 -12.42 -11.16 -17.78
CA GLU A 156 -12.71 -12.51 -18.28
C GLU A 156 -13.80 -12.54 -19.39
N ASP A 157 -14.71 -11.57 -19.38
CA ASP A 157 -15.78 -11.47 -20.35
C ASP A 157 -15.32 -10.88 -21.72
N LEU A 158 -14.23 -10.11 -21.75
CA LEU A 158 -13.80 -9.34 -22.92
C LEU A 158 -12.40 -9.71 -23.44
N ILE A 159 -11.50 -10.18 -22.58
CA ILE A 159 -10.09 -10.42 -22.93
C ILE A 159 -9.91 -11.41 -24.10
N GLY A 160 -10.84 -12.37 -24.25
CA GLY A 160 -10.80 -13.37 -25.33
C GLY A 160 -11.01 -12.81 -26.72
N ALA A 161 -11.61 -11.61 -26.85
CA ALA A 161 -11.82 -10.93 -28.11
C ALA A 161 -10.65 -9.99 -28.50
N ALA A 162 -9.73 -9.69 -27.57
CA ALA A 162 -8.67 -8.71 -27.80
C ALA A 162 -7.47 -9.32 -28.53
N ASP A 163 -7.14 -8.76 -29.69
CA ASP A 163 -5.96 -9.11 -30.50
C ASP A 163 -4.69 -8.38 -30.07
N TYR A 164 -4.83 -7.19 -29.45
CA TYR A 164 -3.76 -6.43 -28.82
C TYR A 164 -4.25 -5.82 -27.51
N LYS A 165 -3.49 -6.00 -26.44
CA LYS A 165 -3.89 -5.72 -25.08
C LYS A 165 -2.98 -4.66 -24.47
N ILE A 166 -3.57 -3.59 -23.96
CA ILE A 166 -2.84 -2.47 -23.35
C ILE A 166 -3.30 -2.35 -21.90
N TRP A 167 -2.33 -2.29 -20.97
CA TRP A 167 -2.58 -1.98 -19.57
C TRP A 167 -2.06 -0.57 -19.24
N ALA A 168 -2.96 0.35 -18.88
CA ALA A 168 -2.63 1.69 -18.44
C ALA A 168 -2.61 1.76 -16.91
N ASP A 169 -1.42 1.83 -16.32
CA ASP A 169 -1.26 1.85 -14.87
C ASP A 169 -1.22 3.28 -14.30
N ILE A 170 -1.75 3.41 -13.11
CA ILE A 170 -1.69 4.63 -12.28
C ILE A 170 -1.17 4.24 -10.91
N THR A 171 -0.28 5.05 -10.33
CA THR A 171 0.16 4.85 -8.95
C THR A 171 -0.99 5.09 -7.97
N PRO A 172 -1.05 4.34 -6.86
CA PRO A 172 -2.14 4.47 -5.88
C PRO A 172 -2.31 5.91 -5.36
N LYS A 173 -1.21 6.61 -5.12
CA LYS A 173 -1.24 8.02 -4.73
C LYS A 173 -1.95 8.89 -5.77
N MET A 174 -1.60 8.74 -7.05
CA MET A 174 -2.21 9.53 -8.12
C MET A 174 -3.67 9.17 -8.33
N ALA A 175 -4.04 7.89 -8.20
CA ALA A 175 -5.44 7.47 -8.27
C ALA A 175 -6.30 8.21 -7.23
N VAL A 176 -5.87 8.28 -5.98
CA VAL A 176 -6.59 9.02 -4.92
C VAL A 176 -6.60 10.52 -5.17
N LEU A 177 -5.48 11.11 -5.59
CA LEU A 177 -5.42 12.54 -5.93
C LEU A 177 -6.36 12.89 -7.10
N ASN A 178 -6.50 12.01 -8.08
CA ASN A 178 -7.44 12.19 -9.20
C ASN A 178 -8.90 12.11 -8.73
N VAL A 179 -9.25 11.13 -7.89
CA VAL A 179 -10.59 11.08 -7.27
C VAL A 179 -10.89 12.36 -6.49
N LYS A 180 -9.90 12.89 -5.76
CA LYS A 180 -10.05 14.11 -4.96
C LYS A 180 -10.25 15.38 -5.82
N LYS A 181 -9.70 15.41 -7.02
CA LYS A 181 -9.90 16.54 -7.97
C LYS A 181 -11.32 16.62 -8.51
N GLY A 182 -12.11 15.55 -8.43
CA GLY A 182 -13.41 15.42 -9.07
C GLY A 182 -13.31 14.93 -10.52
N ASN A 183 -14.44 14.89 -11.21
CA ASN A 183 -14.60 14.33 -12.56
C ASN A 183 -14.27 12.82 -12.62
N TYR A 184 -14.53 12.11 -11.52
CA TYR A 184 -14.36 10.67 -11.43
C TYR A 184 -15.71 9.99 -11.15
N LEU A 185 -16.03 9.01 -11.96
CA LEU A 185 -17.20 8.16 -11.77
C LEU A 185 -16.77 6.74 -11.43
N ASN A 186 -17.23 6.22 -10.31
CA ASN A 186 -17.11 4.79 -10.01
C ASN A 186 -17.80 3.95 -11.08
N TYR A 187 -17.33 2.72 -11.33
CA TYR A 187 -17.89 1.89 -12.40
C TYR A 187 -19.39 1.59 -12.16
N GLY A 188 -20.21 1.86 -13.18
CA GLY A 188 -21.68 1.66 -13.12
C GLY A 188 -22.45 2.73 -12.32
N CYS A 189 -21.80 3.82 -11.90
CA CYS A 189 -22.49 5.00 -11.34
C CYS A 189 -22.86 5.98 -12.46
N ASP A 190 -24.06 6.58 -12.37
CA ASP A 190 -24.51 7.61 -13.30
C ASP A 190 -24.03 9.00 -12.91
N GLU A 191 -23.70 9.21 -11.62
CA GLU A 191 -23.28 10.48 -11.05
C GLU A 191 -22.01 10.33 -10.22
N GLU A 192 -21.28 11.43 -10.08
CA GLU A 192 -20.12 11.48 -9.17
C GLU A 192 -20.56 11.33 -7.72
N LEU A 193 -19.89 10.44 -7.00
CA LEU A 193 -20.09 10.29 -5.57
C LEU A 193 -19.26 11.34 -4.82
N PRO A 194 -19.74 11.84 -3.67
CA PRO A 194 -18.89 12.61 -2.76
C PRO A 194 -17.62 11.85 -2.43
N PHE A 195 -16.47 12.55 -2.35
CA PHE A 195 -15.13 11.95 -2.20
C PHE A 195 -15.06 10.76 -1.24
N LYS A 196 -15.69 10.87 -0.07
CA LYS A 196 -15.71 9.80 0.93
C LYS A 196 -16.43 8.54 0.47
N GLN A 197 -17.57 8.73 -0.18
CA GLN A 197 -18.36 7.61 -0.71
C GLN A 197 -17.65 6.99 -1.92
N ALA A 198 -17.07 7.80 -2.80
CA ALA A 198 -16.25 7.34 -3.92
C ALA A 198 -15.05 6.53 -3.42
N MET A 199 -14.34 6.99 -2.40
CA MET A 199 -13.20 6.27 -1.83
C MET A 199 -13.61 4.99 -1.12
N ARG A 200 -14.72 4.98 -0.37
CA ARG A 200 -15.26 3.75 0.22
C ARG A 200 -15.60 2.72 -0.85
N ARG A 201 -16.28 3.17 -1.93
CA ARG A 201 -16.59 2.32 -3.09
C ARG A 201 -15.30 1.81 -3.75
N ASN A 202 -14.30 2.66 -3.91
CA ASN A 202 -13.01 2.28 -4.48
C ASN A 202 -12.32 1.19 -3.66
N TYR A 203 -12.21 1.36 -2.34
CA TYR A 203 -11.51 0.40 -1.48
C TYR A 203 -12.13 -0.99 -1.50
N TYR A 204 -13.45 -1.08 -1.55
CA TYR A 204 -14.13 -2.37 -1.46
C TYR A 204 -14.58 -2.93 -2.80
N VAL A 205 -14.47 -2.16 -3.89
CA VAL A 205 -14.90 -2.60 -5.21
C VAL A 205 -13.88 -2.24 -6.29
N ASP A 206 -13.79 -0.96 -6.68
CA ASP A 206 -13.13 -0.59 -7.93
C ASP A 206 -11.61 -0.74 -7.88
N PHE A 207 -10.94 -0.39 -6.75
CA PHE A 207 -9.50 -0.60 -6.58
C PHE A 207 -9.16 -2.09 -6.54
N ASP A 208 -9.93 -2.88 -5.79
CA ASP A 208 -9.69 -4.31 -5.67
C ASP A 208 -9.89 -5.04 -6.99
N LEU A 209 -10.92 -4.69 -7.76
CA LEU A 209 -11.14 -5.22 -9.10
C LEU A 209 -9.98 -4.94 -10.04
N SER A 210 -9.54 -3.68 -10.13
CA SER A 210 -8.41 -3.30 -10.99
C SER A 210 -7.11 -3.93 -10.51
N PHE A 211 -6.88 -4.02 -9.20
CA PHE A 211 -5.74 -4.71 -8.61
C PHE A 211 -5.74 -6.20 -8.94
N SER A 212 -6.85 -6.88 -8.72
CA SER A 212 -6.99 -8.32 -8.96
C SER A 212 -6.83 -8.66 -10.45
N LEU A 213 -7.36 -7.82 -11.33
CA LEU A 213 -7.19 -7.98 -12.78
C LEU A 213 -5.73 -7.78 -13.18
N ARG A 214 -5.06 -6.70 -12.74
CA ARG A 214 -3.64 -6.47 -13.00
C ARG A 214 -2.78 -7.64 -12.54
N LYS A 215 -3.05 -8.17 -11.33
CA LYS A 215 -2.33 -9.33 -10.80
C LYS A 215 -2.46 -10.55 -11.73
N LYS A 216 -3.68 -10.88 -12.17
CA LYS A 216 -3.93 -11.98 -13.12
C LYS A 216 -3.19 -11.78 -14.44
N LEU A 217 -3.23 -10.56 -14.99
CA LEU A 217 -2.58 -10.22 -16.25
C LEU A 217 -1.04 -10.34 -16.17
N LEU A 218 -0.44 -9.87 -15.08
CA LEU A 218 1.01 -9.99 -14.84
C LEU A 218 1.45 -11.46 -14.70
N GLU A 219 0.64 -12.29 -14.05
CA GLU A 219 0.92 -13.72 -13.84
C GLU A 219 0.77 -14.56 -15.12
N SER A 220 -0.05 -14.12 -16.07
CA SER A 220 -0.36 -14.85 -17.31
C SER A 220 0.28 -14.27 -18.58
N ASP A 221 1.20 -13.28 -18.46
CA ASP A 221 1.71 -12.50 -19.57
C ASP A 221 0.58 -11.94 -20.45
N GLY A 222 -0.47 -11.42 -19.78
CA GLY A 222 -1.79 -11.18 -20.33
C GLY A 222 -1.99 -9.84 -21.03
N PHE A 223 -0.95 -9.04 -21.30
CA PHE A 223 -1.01 -7.83 -22.14
C PHE A 223 0.28 -7.62 -22.94
N ASP A 224 0.20 -6.80 -23.99
CA ASP A 224 1.29 -6.56 -24.94
C ASP A 224 2.05 -5.27 -24.63
N LEU A 225 1.35 -4.23 -24.18
CA LEU A 225 1.88 -2.91 -23.91
C LEU A 225 1.47 -2.40 -22.53
N TYR A 226 2.44 -1.95 -21.74
CA TYR A 226 2.25 -1.24 -20.49
C TYR A 226 2.32 0.27 -20.72
N ILE A 227 1.43 1.05 -20.12
CA ILE A 227 1.48 2.53 -20.16
C ILE A 227 1.47 3.05 -18.73
N ALA A 228 2.55 3.73 -18.31
CA ALA A 228 2.56 4.54 -17.11
C ALA A 228 1.82 5.85 -17.41
N SER A 229 0.72 6.11 -16.72
CA SER A 229 -0.23 7.16 -17.08
C SER A 229 -0.56 8.15 -15.96
N ASP A 230 0.28 8.25 -14.92
CA ASP A 230 0.15 9.24 -13.85
C ASP A 230 0.08 10.69 -14.36
N LYS A 231 0.76 10.95 -15.48
CA LYS A 231 0.81 12.25 -16.16
C LYS A 231 0.24 12.08 -17.57
N PRO A 232 -1.03 12.44 -17.78
CA PRO A 232 -1.70 12.26 -19.07
C PRO A 232 -1.04 12.97 -20.26
N ASP A 233 -0.30 14.05 -19.98
CA ASP A 233 0.49 14.83 -20.94
C ASP A 233 1.92 14.31 -21.17
N ALA A 234 2.33 13.32 -20.39
CA ALA A 234 3.67 12.72 -20.44
C ALA A 234 3.62 11.20 -20.23
N LEU A 235 2.83 10.53 -21.08
CA LEU A 235 2.71 9.07 -21.05
C LEU A 235 4.04 8.39 -21.37
N THR A 236 4.30 7.27 -20.70
CA THR A 236 5.42 6.39 -21.02
C THR A 236 4.90 4.99 -21.32
N ALA A 237 5.16 4.48 -22.53
CA ALA A 237 4.75 3.15 -22.91
C ALA A 237 5.95 2.21 -23.02
N ILE A 238 5.78 0.96 -22.58
CA ILE A 238 6.82 -0.04 -22.50
C ILE A 238 6.24 -1.38 -22.98
N PRO A 239 6.83 -2.05 -23.99
CA PRO A 239 6.45 -3.42 -24.34
C PRO A 239 6.51 -4.33 -23.11
N PHE A 240 5.53 -5.21 -22.94
CA PHE A 240 5.44 -6.07 -21.75
C PHE A 240 6.73 -6.84 -21.45
N ALA A 241 7.36 -7.40 -22.50
CA ALA A 241 8.61 -8.15 -22.33
C ALA A 241 9.75 -7.28 -21.76
N THR A 242 9.88 -6.03 -22.23
CA THR A 242 10.88 -5.06 -21.73
C THR A 242 10.56 -4.67 -20.30
N MET A 243 9.29 -4.35 -20.00
CA MET A 243 8.85 -4.03 -18.64
C MET A 243 9.14 -5.18 -17.68
N LYS A 244 8.75 -6.40 -18.02
CA LYS A 244 8.97 -7.59 -17.20
C LYS A 244 10.46 -7.83 -16.94
N ALA A 245 11.32 -7.68 -17.97
CA ALA A 245 12.76 -7.80 -17.82
C ALA A 245 13.35 -6.72 -16.89
N LEU A 246 12.90 -5.48 -17.00
CA LEU A 246 13.31 -4.38 -16.11
C LEU A 246 12.91 -4.63 -14.66
N LEU A 247 11.67 -5.05 -14.42
CA LEU A 247 11.18 -5.36 -13.08
C LEU A 247 11.88 -6.60 -12.49
N LEU A 248 12.20 -7.60 -13.34
CA LEU A 248 12.99 -8.75 -12.94
C LEU A 248 14.42 -8.33 -12.54
N ARG A 249 15.01 -7.39 -13.27
CA ARG A 249 16.35 -6.85 -12.96
C ARG A 249 16.33 -6.01 -11.66
N ALA A 250 15.28 -5.24 -11.42
CA ALA A 250 15.14 -4.45 -10.21
C ALA A 250 15.18 -5.32 -8.93
N THR A 251 14.67 -6.55 -8.99
CA THR A 251 14.70 -7.49 -7.86
C THR A 251 16.06 -8.20 -7.66
N ASP A 252 17.10 -7.86 -8.43
CA ASP A 252 18.49 -8.23 -8.10
C ASP A 252 19.12 -7.29 -7.05
N TYR A 253 18.56 -6.10 -6.86
CA TYR A 253 19.07 -5.07 -5.97
C TYR A 253 18.28 -5.00 -4.66
N PRO A 254 18.89 -4.60 -3.55
CA PRO A 254 18.14 -4.00 -2.46
C PRO A 254 17.47 -2.73 -3.00
N PHE A 255 16.24 -2.46 -2.60
CA PHE A 255 15.51 -1.31 -3.11
C PHE A 255 14.60 -0.68 -2.05
N ARG A 256 14.22 0.55 -2.30
CA ARG A 256 13.26 1.31 -1.48
C ARG A 256 12.06 1.73 -2.33
N CYS A 257 10.87 1.75 -1.72
CA CYS A 257 9.69 2.35 -2.34
C CYS A 257 9.71 3.87 -2.23
N LYS A 258 8.94 4.54 -3.10
CA LYS A 258 8.72 5.99 -3.01
C LYS A 258 7.71 6.27 -1.89
N PRO A 259 8.09 7.01 -0.83
CA PRO A 259 7.23 7.26 0.30
C PRO A 259 6.04 8.15 -0.06
N VAL A 260 4.94 7.94 0.66
CA VAL A 260 3.75 8.77 0.60
C VAL A 260 3.54 9.43 1.96
N TYR A 261 3.39 10.75 1.97
CA TYR A 261 3.27 11.57 3.17
C TYR A 261 1.82 11.98 3.41
N LEU A 262 1.36 11.87 4.67
CA LEU A 262 0.00 12.21 5.06
C LEU A 262 0.02 13.16 6.26
N GLU A 263 -0.81 14.21 6.17
CA GLU A 263 -1.11 15.09 7.31
C GLU A 263 -2.13 14.47 8.24
N GLY A 264 -2.05 14.80 9.54
CA GLY A 264 -3.00 14.32 10.54
C GLY A 264 -3.18 15.30 11.70
N VAL A 265 -4.25 15.15 12.48
CA VAL A 265 -4.55 16.05 13.61
C VAL A 265 -3.57 15.92 14.78
N TRP A 266 -2.80 14.85 14.79
CA TRP A 266 -1.77 14.55 15.78
C TRP A 266 -0.36 14.49 15.19
N GLY A 267 -0.22 14.87 13.92
CA GLY A 267 1.07 14.78 13.22
C GLY A 267 2.15 15.66 13.84
N GLY A 268 3.37 15.15 13.77
CA GLY A 268 4.57 15.77 14.32
C GLY A 268 5.41 16.49 13.27
N TYR A 269 6.63 16.82 13.66
CA TYR A 269 7.54 17.66 12.87
C TYR A 269 8.95 17.07 12.72
N PHE A 270 9.22 15.91 13.31
CA PHE A 270 10.53 15.27 13.20
C PHE A 270 10.86 14.91 11.75
N THR A 271 9.96 14.18 11.11
CA THR A 271 10.11 13.75 9.72
C THR A 271 10.14 14.92 8.74
N MET A 272 9.36 15.97 9.01
CA MET A 272 9.37 17.17 8.19
C MET A 272 10.77 17.79 8.11
N LYS A 273 11.48 17.81 9.23
CA LYS A 273 12.85 18.32 9.32
C LYS A 273 13.84 17.35 8.69
N GLU A 274 13.82 16.08 9.07
CA GLU A 274 14.80 15.08 8.63
C GLU A 274 14.76 14.83 7.12
N ARG A 275 13.55 14.82 6.53
CA ARG A 275 13.35 14.61 5.09
C ARG A 275 13.17 15.92 4.30
N ASN A 276 13.34 17.07 4.92
CA ASN A 276 13.17 18.39 4.31
C ASN A 276 11.86 18.50 3.50
N LEU A 277 10.74 18.12 4.12
CA LEU A 277 9.43 18.13 3.48
C LEU A 277 8.93 19.54 3.20
N PRO A 278 7.96 19.73 2.28
CA PRO A 278 7.42 21.04 1.94
C PRO A 278 6.91 21.80 3.18
N LYS A 279 7.26 23.07 3.30
CA LYS A 279 6.86 23.93 4.44
C LYS A 279 5.36 24.21 4.47
N GLU A 280 4.68 24.01 3.35
CA GLU A 280 3.24 24.14 3.20
C GLU A 280 2.48 22.98 3.85
N MET A 281 3.14 21.85 4.12
CA MET A 281 2.54 20.77 4.92
C MET A 281 2.32 21.25 6.35
N LYS A 282 1.15 20.97 6.88
CA LYS A 282 0.80 21.30 8.27
C LYS A 282 1.64 20.50 9.28
N ASN A 283 1.90 19.24 8.96
CA ASN A 283 2.71 18.30 9.73
C ASN A 283 2.91 17.02 8.91
N ALA A 284 3.72 16.10 9.40
CA ALA A 284 3.78 14.73 8.90
C ALA A 284 3.22 13.80 9.99
N ALA A 285 2.05 13.20 9.75
CA ALA A 285 1.45 12.27 10.69
C ALA A 285 1.85 10.83 10.37
N TRP A 286 1.62 10.42 9.10
CA TRP A 286 2.01 9.12 8.59
C TRP A 286 2.95 9.28 7.42
N ILE A 287 3.98 8.46 7.41
CA ILE A 287 4.92 8.34 6.31
C ILE A 287 4.86 6.89 5.83
N PHE A 288 4.14 6.65 4.75
CA PHE A 288 3.99 5.34 4.16
C PHE A 288 5.21 5.03 3.29
N ASP A 289 6.21 4.42 3.88
CA ASP A 289 7.44 4.03 3.16
C ASP A 289 7.28 2.68 2.46
N LEU A 290 6.52 1.75 3.05
CA LEU A 290 6.26 0.43 2.49
C LEU A 290 4.87 -0.07 2.93
N ILE A 291 3.83 0.64 2.52
CA ILE A 291 2.45 0.12 2.54
C ILE A 291 2.18 -0.44 1.15
N PRO A 292 2.21 -1.77 0.95
CA PRO A 292 2.32 -2.37 -0.38
C PRO A 292 1.23 -1.97 -1.37
N MET A 293 0.02 -1.70 -0.89
CA MET A 293 -1.12 -1.28 -1.73
C MET A 293 -1.08 0.21 -2.12
N GLU A 294 -0.24 1.03 -1.50
CA GLU A 294 -0.33 2.49 -1.55
C GLU A 294 0.95 3.18 -2.04
N VAL A 295 2.06 2.42 -2.16
CA VAL A 295 3.34 2.96 -2.61
C VAL A 295 3.70 2.53 -4.03
N SER A 296 4.69 3.20 -4.59
CA SER A 296 5.28 2.91 -5.90
C SER A 296 6.80 2.71 -5.77
N ILE A 297 7.43 2.24 -6.84
CA ILE A 297 8.87 2.16 -6.99
C ILE A 297 9.31 2.98 -8.19
N VAL A 298 10.38 3.76 -8.03
CA VAL A 298 10.99 4.52 -9.11
C VAL A 298 12.33 3.89 -9.48
N LEU A 299 12.47 3.50 -10.74
CA LEU A 299 13.70 2.96 -11.31
C LEU A 299 14.38 4.04 -12.16
N GLU A 300 15.68 4.24 -11.96
CA GLU A 300 16.53 5.03 -12.85
C GLU A 300 17.46 4.07 -13.61
N VAL A 301 17.29 4.00 -14.92
CA VAL A 301 18.01 3.07 -15.80
C VAL A 301 18.25 3.70 -17.15
N GLY A 302 19.51 3.72 -17.61
CA GLY A 302 19.87 4.27 -18.94
C GLY A 302 19.43 5.71 -19.17
N GLY A 303 19.34 6.54 -18.13
CA GLY A 303 18.86 7.92 -18.19
C GLY A 303 17.33 8.08 -18.14
N LEU A 304 16.58 6.98 -18.09
CA LEU A 304 15.13 6.98 -17.93
C LEU A 304 14.77 6.89 -16.45
N LYS A 305 13.70 7.61 -16.05
CA LYS A 305 13.03 7.40 -14.76
C LYS A 305 11.66 6.79 -15.00
N LEU A 306 11.47 5.58 -14.51
CA LEU A 306 10.27 4.79 -14.70
C LEU A 306 9.65 4.51 -13.34
N GLU A 307 8.38 4.85 -13.18
CA GLU A 307 7.65 4.62 -11.94
C GLU A 307 6.58 3.56 -12.14
N PHE A 308 6.50 2.60 -11.19
CA PHE A 308 5.54 1.52 -11.20
C PHE A 308 4.87 1.42 -9.84
N PRO A 309 3.56 1.13 -9.75
CA PRO A 309 2.96 0.68 -8.50
C PRO A 309 3.76 -0.50 -7.92
N TYR A 310 3.93 -0.54 -6.60
CA TYR A 310 4.75 -1.59 -5.99
C TYR A 310 4.22 -3.01 -6.31
N TYR A 311 2.90 -3.18 -6.36
CA TYR A 311 2.32 -4.46 -6.74
C TYR A 311 2.51 -4.83 -8.21
N THR A 312 2.86 -3.92 -9.09
CA THR A 312 3.29 -4.24 -10.45
C THR A 312 4.67 -4.94 -10.42
N LEU A 313 5.59 -4.47 -9.58
CA LEU A 313 6.86 -5.15 -9.33
C LEU A 313 6.65 -6.54 -8.71
N ILE A 314 5.83 -6.64 -7.67
CA ILE A 314 5.54 -7.92 -6.99
C ILE A 314 4.90 -8.92 -7.97
N GLY A 315 3.87 -8.49 -8.70
CA GLY A 315 3.15 -9.37 -9.64
C GLY A 315 4.04 -9.93 -10.75
N ALA A 316 5.00 -9.13 -11.22
CA ALA A 316 5.97 -9.58 -12.21
C ALA A 316 7.01 -10.57 -11.66
N ASN A 317 7.30 -10.57 -10.35
CA ASN A 317 8.48 -11.25 -9.79
C ASN A 317 8.29 -11.82 -8.38
N LYS A 318 7.10 -12.24 -8.02
CA LYS A 318 6.74 -12.61 -6.64
C LYS A 318 7.71 -13.62 -5.99
N GLU A 319 8.10 -14.67 -6.69
CA GLU A 319 8.98 -15.72 -6.13
C GLU A 319 10.40 -15.21 -5.87
N LYS A 320 10.95 -14.45 -6.83
CA LYS A 320 12.28 -13.88 -6.69
C LYS A 320 12.36 -12.84 -5.58
N LEU A 321 11.28 -12.07 -5.41
CA LEU A 321 11.19 -11.04 -4.38
C LEU A 321 10.89 -11.62 -3.00
N LEU A 322 9.89 -12.50 -2.89
CA LEU A 322 9.32 -12.94 -1.62
C LEU A 322 9.85 -14.30 -1.15
N GLY A 323 10.37 -15.12 -2.07
CA GLY A 323 10.66 -16.54 -1.83
C GLY A 323 9.43 -17.43 -2.03
N ALA A 324 9.67 -18.68 -2.44
CA ALA A 324 8.60 -19.61 -2.83
C ALA A 324 7.64 -19.93 -1.68
N GLN A 325 8.16 -20.07 -0.46
CA GLN A 325 7.32 -20.38 0.70
C GLN A 325 6.42 -19.20 1.08
N CYS A 326 6.93 -17.98 1.06
CA CYS A 326 6.14 -16.77 1.32
C CYS A 326 5.02 -16.60 0.28
N VAL A 327 5.32 -16.82 -1.02
CA VAL A 327 4.30 -16.78 -2.09
C VAL A 327 3.18 -17.77 -1.83
N LYS A 328 3.49 -18.98 -1.36
CA LYS A 328 2.50 -20.00 -1.00
C LYS A 328 1.64 -19.58 0.19
N ASP A 329 2.28 -19.14 1.27
CA ASP A 329 1.61 -18.82 2.54
C ASP A 329 0.72 -17.58 2.42
N PHE A 330 1.16 -16.58 1.67
CA PHE A 330 0.48 -15.29 1.50
C PHE A 330 -0.11 -15.07 0.09
N LYS A 331 -0.27 -16.13 -0.73
CA LYS A 331 -0.90 -16.09 -2.07
C LYS A 331 -0.29 -15.04 -3.00
N GLY A 332 1.03 -14.79 -2.86
CA GLY A 332 1.76 -13.81 -3.64
C GLY A 332 1.55 -12.35 -3.22
N TYR A 333 0.95 -12.10 -2.07
CA TYR A 333 0.92 -10.77 -1.46
C TYR A 333 2.19 -10.52 -0.63
N PHE A 334 2.62 -9.28 -0.58
CA PHE A 334 3.68 -8.85 0.34
C PHE A 334 3.08 -8.80 1.76
N PRO A 335 3.59 -9.60 2.73
CA PRO A 335 2.83 -9.92 3.93
C PRO A 335 2.93 -8.88 5.06
N ILE A 336 3.83 -7.90 4.95
CA ILE A 336 4.15 -6.94 6.02
C ILE A 336 4.04 -5.53 5.46
N ARG A 337 3.64 -4.57 6.28
CA ARG A 337 3.58 -3.15 5.95
C ARG A 337 4.41 -2.35 6.93
N PHE A 338 4.94 -1.22 6.48
CA PHE A 338 5.81 -0.34 7.26
C PHE A 338 5.45 1.12 7.01
N ASN A 339 5.32 1.86 8.08
CA ASN A 339 5.23 3.30 8.05
C ASN A 339 5.92 3.91 9.28
N PHE A 340 6.27 5.18 9.18
CA PHE A 340 6.58 5.95 10.37
C PHE A 340 5.34 6.71 10.81
N ASP A 341 5.12 6.75 12.14
CA ASP A 341 4.16 7.63 12.77
C ASP A 341 4.91 8.69 13.56
N ASP A 342 4.66 9.93 13.21
CA ASP A 342 5.34 11.06 13.81
C ASP A 342 4.38 11.85 14.69
N THR A 343 4.58 11.74 16.00
CA THR A 343 3.90 12.57 17.01
C THR A 343 4.87 13.49 17.73
N PHE A 344 6.07 13.67 17.19
CA PHE A 344 7.14 14.43 17.82
C PHE A 344 6.82 15.92 17.83
N HIS A 345 6.74 16.50 19.02
CA HIS A 345 6.28 17.87 19.27
C HIS A 345 4.84 18.14 18.82
N SER A 346 4.01 17.12 18.69
CA SER A 346 2.60 17.28 18.37
C SER A 346 1.79 17.76 19.58
N ASN A 347 0.58 18.25 19.28
CA ASN A 347 -0.36 18.75 20.32
C ASN A 347 -1.17 17.63 20.99
N GLY A 348 -1.00 16.37 20.59
CA GLY A 348 -1.81 15.29 21.16
C GLY A 348 -1.37 13.89 20.75
N ASN A 349 -1.94 12.91 21.43
CA ASN A 349 -1.73 11.50 21.15
C ASN A 349 -2.48 11.05 19.90
N MET A 350 -2.10 9.92 19.32
CA MET A 350 -2.96 9.20 18.37
C MET A 350 -4.28 8.78 19.06
N SER A 351 -5.30 8.44 18.28
CA SER A 351 -6.54 7.87 18.83
C SER A 351 -6.25 6.58 19.59
N ILE A 352 -6.96 6.38 20.69
CA ILE A 352 -7.01 5.09 21.37
C ILE A 352 -7.85 4.16 20.49
N GLN A 353 -7.26 3.09 20.04
CA GLN A 353 -7.78 2.23 18.95
C GLN A 353 -7.44 0.77 19.15
N LEU A 354 -8.04 -0.07 18.34
CA LEU A 354 -7.67 -1.47 18.18
C LEU A 354 -7.97 -1.96 16.76
N HIS A 355 -7.45 -3.12 16.41
CA HIS A 355 -7.60 -3.74 15.11
C HIS A 355 -8.27 -5.11 15.22
N PRO A 356 -9.04 -5.52 14.21
CA PRO A 356 -9.74 -6.79 14.20
C PRO A 356 -8.84 -7.99 13.86
N GLY A 357 -9.29 -9.16 14.31
CA GLY A 357 -8.67 -10.44 13.99
C GLY A 357 -9.14 -11.04 12.65
N GLU A 358 -8.47 -12.12 12.23
CA GLU A 358 -8.67 -12.77 10.93
C GLU A 358 -10.10 -13.27 10.71
N GLN A 359 -10.68 -13.96 11.69
CA GLN A 359 -12.03 -14.50 11.55
C GLN A 359 -13.06 -13.39 11.33
N PHE A 360 -12.97 -12.31 12.14
CA PHE A 360 -13.86 -11.17 12.01
C PHE A 360 -13.75 -10.51 10.63
N LEU A 361 -12.53 -10.30 10.15
CA LEU A 361 -12.27 -9.66 8.86
C LEU A 361 -12.71 -10.55 7.69
N LYS A 362 -12.51 -11.85 7.78
CA LYS A 362 -12.98 -12.80 6.77
C LYS A 362 -14.52 -12.80 6.66
N GLU A 363 -15.23 -12.80 7.77
CA GLU A 363 -16.69 -12.84 7.80
C GLU A 363 -17.33 -11.50 7.39
N ASN A 364 -16.76 -10.38 7.86
CA ASN A 364 -17.37 -9.06 7.71
C ASN A 364 -16.81 -8.25 6.54
N SER A 365 -15.62 -8.56 6.04
CA SER A 365 -14.94 -7.75 5.03
C SER A 365 -14.35 -8.53 3.85
N ASN A 366 -14.49 -9.87 3.80
CA ASN A 366 -13.84 -10.74 2.80
C ASN A 366 -12.30 -10.55 2.76
N GLU A 367 -11.69 -10.16 3.87
CA GLU A 367 -10.26 -9.88 3.95
C GLU A 367 -9.39 -11.14 3.94
N LEU A 368 -8.13 -10.97 3.53
CA LEU A 368 -7.15 -12.04 3.38
C LEU A 368 -6.45 -12.42 4.69
N GLY A 369 -6.44 -11.53 5.67
CA GLY A 369 -5.67 -11.70 6.88
C GLY A 369 -6.25 -10.93 8.07
N ARG A 370 -5.38 -10.61 9.03
CA ARG A 370 -5.67 -9.86 10.25
C ARG A 370 -4.79 -8.62 10.31
N GLN A 371 -5.15 -7.66 11.15
CA GLN A 371 -4.35 -6.47 11.35
C GLN A 371 -3.66 -6.52 12.73
N ASP A 372 -2.47 -7.13 12.75
CA ASP A 372 -1.52 -7.03 13.87
C ASP A 372 -0.58 -5.85 13.60
N GLU A 373 -0.06 -5.23 14.66
CA GLU A 373 0.91 -4.15 14.56
C GLU A 373 2.06 -4.34 15.55
N SER A 374 3.07 -3.51 15.41
CA SER A 374 4.15 -3.34 16.37
C SER A 374 4.77 -1.97 16.19
N TYR A 375 5.29 -1.38 17.28
CA TYR A 375 5.94 -0.08 17.29
C TYR A 375 7.37 -0.23 17.75
N TYR A 376 8.35 0.10 16.91
CA TYR A 376 9.71 0.34 17.33
C TYR A 376 9.89 1.84 17.58
N ILE A 377 10.33 2.20 18.77
CA ILE A 377 10.53 3.59 19.15
C ILE A 377 11.86 4.06 18.59
N VAL A 378 11.81 4.97 17.62
CA VAL A 378 13.00 5.51 16.93
C VAL A 378 13.55 6.71 17.68
N ALA A 379 12.70 7.67 18.03
CA ALA A 379 13.08 8.88 18.75
C ALA A 379 12.00 9.31 19.74
N THR A 380 12.41 9.95 20.83
CA THR A 380 11.50 10.46 21.85
C THR A 380 11.93 11.84 22.33
N ALA A 381 10.92 12.67 22.68
CA ALA A 381 11.09 13.85 23.51
C ALA A 381 10.52 13.61 24.90
N GLN A 382 10.42 14.66 25.71
CA GLN A 382 9.99 14.58 27.11
C GLN A 382 8.61 13.91 27.26
N ASP A 383 8.47 13.04 28.24
CA ASP A 383 7.23 12.35 28.64
C ASP A 383 6.57 11.50 27.55
N ALA A 384 7.33 11.02 26.57
CA ALA A 384 6.83 10.12 25.54
C ALA A 384 6.33 8.80 26.15
N LYS A 385 5.15 8.36 25.71
CA LYS A 385 4.52 7.12 26.18
C LYS A 385 3.80 6.41 25.05
N THR A 386 3.77 5.10 25.12
CA THR A 386 2.87 4.27 24.30
C THR A 386 1.80 3.69 25.20
N TYR A 387 0.55 3.93 24.85
CA TYR A 387 -0.59 3.32 25.53
C TYR A 387 -0.79 1.92 24.99
N LEU A 388 -0.84 0.91 25.88
CA LEU A 388 -0.91 -0.49 25.46
C LEU A 388 -1.62 -1.36 26.49
N GLY A 389 -2.75 -1.93 26.10
CA GLY A 389 -3.58 -2.76 26.97
C GLY A 389 -4.21 -1.96 28.12
N PHE A 390 -4.85 -2.68 29.02
CA PHE A 390 -5.50 -2.12 30.20
C PHE A 390 -4.57 -2.18 31.41
N LYS A 391 -4.76 -1.27 32.37
CA LYS A 391 -4.18 -1.43 33.70
C LYS A 391 -4.68 -2.71 34.33
N GLN A 392 -3.89 -3.28 35.25
CA GLN A 392 -4.19 -4.58 35.84
C GLN A 392 -5.59 -4.66 36.46
N ASP A 393 -5.97 -3.62 37.23
CA ASP A 393 -7.24 -3.57 37.95
C ASP A 393 -8.33 -2.72 37.25
N ALA A 394 -8.14 -2.39 35.96
CA ALA A 394 -9.09 -1.57 35.23
C ALA A 394 -10.46 -2.25 35.09
N ASP A 395 -11.52 -1.49 35.40
CA ASP A 395 -12.89 -1.89 35.06
C ASP A 395 -13.15 -1.59 33.58
N ILE A 396 -13.11 -2.65 32.77
CA ILE A 396 -13.26 -2.55 31.31
C ILE A 396 -14.71 -2.22 30.93
N ASP A 397 -15.70 -2.69 31.70
CA ASP A 397 -17.10 -2.40 31.41
C ASP A 397 -17.41 -0.92 31.70
N GLU A 398 -16.90 -0.36 32.81
CA GLU A 398 -16.97 1.08 33.07
C GLU A 398 -16.32 1.91 31.95
N PHE A 399 -15.15 1.45 31.44
CA PHE A 399 -14.50 2.11 30.31
C PHE A 399 -15.38 2.09 29.05
N LEU A 400 -15.94 0.93 28.67
CA LEU A 400 -16.79 0.79 27.50
C LEU A 400 -18.07 1.61 27.60
N ASP A 401 -18.68 1.69 28.77
CA ASP A 401 -19.82 2.57 29.02
C ASP A 401 -19.45 4.05 28.88
N GLY A 402 -18.26 4.42 29.34
CA GLY A 402 -17.69 5.75 29.12
C GLY A 402 -17.52 6.09 27.63
N ILE A 403 -17.00 5.14 26.85
CA ILE A 403 -16.82 5.28 25.40
C ILE A 403 -18.18 5.45 24.70
N LYS A 404 -19.18 4.63 25.01
CA LYS A 404 -20.53 4.75 24.45
C LYS A 404 -21.18 6.11 24.75
N ARG A 405 -21.01 6.61 25.98
CA ARG A 405 -21.46 7.98 26.34
C ARG A 405 -20.67 9.04 25.55
N SER A 406 -19.37 8.87 25.42
CA SER A 406 -18.54 9.80 24.63
C SER A 406 -18.99 9.87 23.17
N GLU A 407 -19.36 8.75 22.58
CA GLU A 407 -19.85 8.67 21.21
C GLU A 407 -21.20 9.38 21.02
N THR A 408 -22.12 9.21 21.96
CA THR A 408 -23.51 9.71 21.85
C THR A 408 -23.71 11.10 22.44
N GLU A 409 -23.03 11.42 23.56
CA GLU A 409 -23.23 12.63 24.37
C GLU A 409 -22.04 13.60 24.30
N HIS A 410 -20.94 13.22 23.58
CA HIS A 410 -19.72 14.00 23.49
C HIS A 410 -19.07 14.32 24.83
N THR A 411 -19.16 13.39 25.80
CA THR A 411 -18.55 13.53 27.11
C THR A 411 -17.11 13.06 27.12
N PRO A 412 -16.18 13.72 27.84
CA PRO A 412 -14.79 13.27 27.93
C PRO A 412 -14.66 11.96 28.72
N VAL A 413 -13.71 11.12 28.34
CA VAL A 413 -13.35 9.89 29.06
C VAL A 413 -11.99 10.07 29.71
N ASP A 414 -11.88 9.77 30.99
CA ASP A 414 -10.59 9.67 31.70
C ASP A 414 -9.93 8.33 31.34
N TYR A 415 -9.41 8.27 30.13
CA TYR A 415 -8.77 7.05 29.61
C TYR A 415 -7.55 6.63 30.43
N GLN A 416 -6.88 7.56 31.11
CA GLN A 416 -5.71 7.29 31.93
C GLN A 416 -6.05 6.46 33.19
N LYS A 417 -7.32 6.46 33.60
CA LYS A 417 -7.80 5.56 34.66
C LYS A 417 -7.72 4.10 34.24
N TYR A 418 -7.91 3.78 32.95
CA TYR A 418 -8.12 2.43 32.46
C TYR A 418 -6.95 1.89 31.65
N ILE A 419 -6.33 2.71 30.79
CA ILE A 419 -5.33 2.27 29.80
C ILE A 419 -3.94 2.31 30.43
N ASN A 420 -3.20 1.20 30.25
CA ASN A 420 -1.81 1.11 30.67
C ASN A 420 -0.91 1.99 29.79
N ALA A 421 0.10 2.62 30.40
CA ALA A 421 1.03 3.53 29.74
C ALA A 421 2.46 3.02 29.89
N VAL A 422 3.04 2.57 28.79
CA VAL A 422 4.44 2.13 28.71
C VAL A 422 5.33 3.35 28.44
N GLU A 423 6.40 3.53 29.21
CA GLU A 423 7.39 4.57 28.96
C GLU A 423 8.09 4.31 27.62
N SER A 424 8.09 5.29 26.73
CA SER A 424 8.75 5.17 25.43
C SER A 424 10.18 5.67 25.50
N LYS A 425 11.11 4.81 25.04
CA LYS A 425 12.54 5.13 24.89
C LYS A 425 13.02 4.60 23.55
N PRO A 426 13.97 5.27 22.88
CA PRO A 426 14.57 4.74 21.65
C PRO A 426 15.05 3.30 21.85
N GLY A 427 14.77 2.42 20.90
CA GLY A 427 15.11 1.00 20.96
C GLY A 427 14.11 0.10 21.70
N VAL A 428 13.04 0.64 22.28
CA VAL A 428 11.93 -0.16 22.83
C VAL A 428 11.04 -0.65 21.68
N GLN A 429 10.74 -1.95 21.71
CA GLN A 429 9.79 -2.58 20.79
C GLN A 429 8.51 -2.95 21.52
N VAL A 430 7.39 -2.55 20.97
CA VAL A 430 6.06 -2.86 21.49
C VAL A 430 5.30 -3.68 20.44
N MET A 431 4.82 -4.85 20.81
CA MET A 431 4.01 -5.70 19.92
C MET A 431 2.54 -5.51 20.22
N ILE A 432 1.72 -5.43 19.19
CA ILE A 432 0.32 -5.06 19.24
C ILE A 432 -0.51 -6.09 18.46
N PRO A 433 -0.71 -7.31 19.01
CA PRO A 433 -1.61 -8.27 18.39
C PRO A 433 -3.03 -7.69 18.26
N HIS A 434 -3.74 -8.12 17.23
CA HIS A 434 -5.14 -7.72 17.03
C HIS A 434 -5.97 -7.81 18.31
N GLY A 435 -6.93 -6.93 18.46
CA GLY A 435 -7.77 -6.81 19.66
C GLY A 435 -7.10 -6.06 20.82
N THR A 436 -5.80 -5.76 20.76
CA THR A 436 -5.11 -5.01 21.81
C THR A 436 -5.44 -3.53 21.70
N ILE A 437 -6.00 -2.96 22.74
CA ILE A 437 -6.23 -1.51 22.82
C ILE A 437 -4.91 -0.78 22.95
N HIS A 438 -4.67 0.24 22.09
CA HIS A 438 -3.39 0.94 22.05
C HIS A 438 -3.48 2.35 21.47
N ALA A 439 -2.42 3.13 21.66
CA ALA A 439 -2.17 4.40 20.97
C ALA A 439 -0.69 4.80 21.08
N SER A 440 -0.15 5.42 20.05
CA SER A 440 1.07 6.20 20.19
C SER A 440 0.76 7.51 20.93
N GLY A 441 1.46 7.77 22.01
CA GLY A 441 1.40 9.06 22.70
C GLY A 441 2.17 10.14 21.92
N ARG A 442 2.04 11.38 22.36
CA ARG A 442 2.80 12.50 21.78
C ARG A 442 4.30 12.38 22.05
N ASN A 443 5.10 13.16 21.34
CA ASN A 443 6.53 13.33 21.55
C ASN A 443 7.38 12.11 21.17
N GLN A 444 6.97 11.33 20.18
CA GLN A 444 7.78 10.22 19.68
C GLN A 444 7.66 10.06 18.17
N LEU A 445 8.69 9.46 17.60
CA LEU A 445 8.70 8.90 16.27
C LEU A 445 8.75 7.39 16.41
N ILE A 446 7.81 6.70 15.80
CA ILE A 446 7.77 5.24 15.80
C ILE A 446 7.89 4.70 14.37
N LEU A 447 8.59 3.58 14.23
CA LEU A 447 8.48 2.70 13.08
C LEU A 447 7.35 1.71 13.37
N GLU A 448 6.24 1.86 12.68
CA GLU A 448 5.13 0.92 12.73
C GLU A 448 5.34 -0.20 11.73
N ILE A 449 5.22 -1.43 12.19
CA ILE A 449 5.34 -2.63 11.39
C ILE A 449 4.07 -3.44 11.60
N GLY A 450 3.35 -3.72 10.52
CA GLY A 450 2.06 -4.39 10.62
C GLY A 450 1.91 -5.55 9.64
N SER A 451 0.95 -6.41 9.93
CA SER A 451 0.54 -7.46 9.03
C SER A 451 -0.31 -6.91 7.86
N LEU A 452 -0.36 -7.65 6.76
CA LEU A 452 -1.08 -7.24 5.57
C LEU A 452 -2.60 -7.43 5.73
N THR A 453 -3.33 -6.38 5.39
CA THR A 453 -4.72 -6.40 4.93
C THR A 453 -4.83 -5.56 3.66
N VAL A 454 -5.83 -5.83 2.80
CA VAL A 454 -6.12 -4.98 1.63
C VAL A 454 -6.68 -3.64 2.09
N GLY A 455 -7.64 -3.66 3.01
CA GLY A 455 -8.13 -2.46 3.68
C GLY A 455 -7.33 -2.11 4.93
N SER A 456 -7.70 -1.02 5.58
CA SER A 456 -7.18 -0.64 6.89
C SER A 456 -8.35 -0.53 7.86
N TYR A 457 -8.29 -1.31 8.94
CA TYR A 457 -9.38 -1.48 9.90
C TYR A 457 -8.96 -0.97 11.27
N THR A 458 -9.13 0.34 11.47
CA THR A 458 -8.81 1.01 12.73
C THR A 458 -10.09 1.37 13.47
N TYR A 459 -10.43 0.60 14.51
CA TYR A 459 -11.59 0.87 15.35
C TYR A 459 -11.19 1.78 16.48
N LYS A 460 -11.52 3.08 16.31
CA LYS A 460 -11.23 4.11 17.33
C LYS A 460 -12.19 3.98 18.49
N MET A 461 -11.63 3.72 19.66
CA MET A 461 -12.39 3.68 20.91
C MET A 461 -12.53 5.07 21.52
N TYR A 462 -11.49 5.90 21.44
CA TYR A 462 -11.53 7.27 21.93
C TYR A 462 -10.60 8.18 21.12
N ASP A 463 -11.07 9.36 20.76
CA ASP A 463 -10.27 10.34 20.00
C ASP A 463 -10.31 11.75 20.63
N TYR A 464 -10.39 11.81 21.94
CA TYR A 464 -10.26 13.03 22.77
C TYR A 464 -11.25 14.14 22.39
N LEU A 465 -12.40 13.80 21.83
CA LEU A 465 -13.39 14.73 21.29
C LEU A 465 -12.83 15.72 20.25
N ARG A 466 -11.74 15.35 19.58
CA ARG A 466 -11.09 16.21 18.58
C ARG A 466 -11.91 16.31 17.31
N LYS A 467 -11.67 17.42 16.61
CA LYS A 467 -12.10 17.59 15.22
C LYS A 467 -11.00 17.12 14.26
N ASP A 468 -11.41 16.76 13.06
CA ASP A 468 -10.47 16.50 11.96
C ASP A 468 -9.88 17.83 11.40
N LEU A 469 -9.00 17.72 10.40
CA LEU A 469 -8.37 18.90 9.77
C LEU A 469 -9.35 19.82 9.04
N ASP A 470 -10.56 19.34 8.78
CA ASP A 470 -11.66 20.10 8.14
C ASP A 470 -12.67 20.64 9.16
N GLY A 471 -12.43 20.40 10.46
CA GLY A 471 -13.27 20.88 11.55
C GLY A 471 -14.46 19.99 11.91
N ASN A 472 -14.59 18.80 11.33
CA ASN A 472 -15.66 17.85 11.64
C ASN A 472 -15.28 16.99 12.86
N PRO A 473 -16.27 16.54 13.69
CA PRO A 473 -16.02 15.58 14.75
C PRO A 473 -15.38 14.30 14.21
N ARG A 474 -14.37 13.78 14.91
CA ARG A 474 -13.75 12.51 14.55
C ARG A 474 -14.59 11.34 15.06
N PRO A 475 -14.78 10.29 14.24
CA PRO A 475 -15.64 9.18 14.60
C PRO A 475 -15.04 8.32 15.72
N ILE A 476 -15.90 7.74 16.52
CA ILE A 476 -15.64 6.61 17.42
C ILE A 476 -16.35 5.39 16.81
N HIS A 477 -15.78 4.21 16.94
CA HIS A 477 -16.32 2.96 16.40
C HIS A 477 -16.55 1.97 17.54
N SER A 478 -17.32 2.38 18.57
CA SER A 478 -17.51 1.60 19.79
C SER A 478 -18.07 0.21 19.51
N TYR A 479 -19.01 0.09 18.55
CA TYR A 479 -19.61 -1.20 18.17
C TYR A 479 -18.57 -2.21 17.67
N TYR A 480 -17.80 -1.85 16.66
CA TYR A 480 -16.77 -2.75 16.12
C TYR A 480 -15.61 -2.95 17.09
N GLY A 481 -15.26 -1.90 17.83
CA GLY A 481 -14.21 -1.96 18.82
C GLY A 481 -14.54 -2.94 19.94
N GLU A 482 -15.73 -2.88 20.53
CA GLU A 482 -16.17 -3.80 21.59
C GLU A 482 -16.18 -5.27 21.11
N MET A 483 -16.63 -5.53 19.87
CA MET A 483 -16.66 -6.87 19.29
C MET A 483 -15.27 -7.49 19.11
N ASN A 484 -14.26 -6.65 18.93
CA ASN A 484 -12.88 -7.11 18.64
C ASN A 484 -11.93 -6.92 19.81
N LEU A 485 -12.37 -6.31 20.91
CA LEU A 485 -11.52 -6.02 22.05
C LEU A 485 -11.08 -7.30 22.78
N ASN A 486 -9.76 -7.45 22.95
CA ASN A 486 -9.21 -8.49 23.79
C ASN A 486 -9.02 -7.98 25.24
N ARG A 487 -9.88 -8.44 26.15
CA ARG A 487 -9.92 -8.00 27.56
C ARG A 487 -8.77 -8.56 28.40
N ASP A 488 -8.05 -9.57 27.89
CA ASP A 488 -6.92 -10.21 28.57
C ASP A 488 -5.61 -9.44 28.40
N MET A 489 -5.58 -8.43 27.51
CA MET A 489 -4.42 -7.56 27.30
C MET A 489 -4.30 -6.55 28.45
N ARG A 490 -3.87 -7.06 29.62
CA ARG A 490 -3.66 -6.28 30.86
C ARG A 490 -2.19 -6.06 31.12
N GLU A 491 -1.89 -5.15 32.02
CA GLU A 491 -0.56 -4.66 32.36
C GLU A 491 0.47 -5.77 32.58
N ASP A 492 0.17 -6.78 33.38
CA ASP A 492 1.09 -7.90 33.64
C ASP A 492 1.41 -8.67 32.36
N TYR A 493 0.40 -8.97 31.55
CA TYR A 493 0.59 -9.65 30.26
C TYR A 493 1.39 -8.78 29.27
N VAL A 494 1.10 -7.47 29.24
CA VAL A 494 1.77 -6.50 28.37
C VAL A 494 3.27 -6.47 28.66
N TYR A 495 3.66 -6.30 29.91
CA TYR A 495 5.08 -6.24 30.26
C TYR A 495 5.79 -7.59 30.13
N ALA A 496 5.10 -8.68 30.38
CA ALA A 496 5.70 -10.02 30.25
C ALA A 496 5.91 -10.45 28.78
N ASN A 497 5.04 -10.01 27.85
CA ASN A 497 5.00 -10.60 26.51
C ASN A 497 5.09 -9.60 25.36
N LEU A 498 4.66 -8.34 25.53
CA LEU A 498 4.50 -7.40 24.44
C LEU A 498 5.53 -6.27 24.42
N VAL A 499 6.10 -5.90 25.54
CA VAL A 499 7.16 -4.89 25.62
C VAL A 499 8.53 -5.60 25.59
N ASN A 500 9.28 -5.46 24.50
CA ASN A 500 10.54 -6.18 24.26
C ASN A 500 10.43 -7.71 24.50
N GLY A 501 9.25 -8.28 24.27
CA GLY A 501 9.00 -9.71 24.49
C GLY A 501 9.91 -10.56 23.62
N GLY A 502 10.38 -11.69 24.16
CA GLY A 502 11.29 -12.60 23.45
C GLY A 502 12.70 -12.07 23.20
N LYS A 503 13.10 -10.94 23.81
CA LYS A 503 14.43 -10.34 23.60
C LYS A 503 15.56 -11.32 23.91
N ARG A 504 16.44 -11.56 22.93
CA ARG A 504 17.59 -12.47 23.05
C ARG A 504 18.62 -12.19 21.98
N THR A 505 19.90 -12.35 22.30
CA THR A 505 20.99 -12.33 21.31
C THR A 505 20.92 -13.58 20.46
N LEU A 506 21.02 -13.44 19.14
CA LEU A 506 21.05 -14.53 18.16
C LEU A 506 22.49 -14.87 17.79
N ARG A 507 23.27 -13.87 17.41
CA ARG A 507 24.68 -14.00 17.04
C ARG A 507 25.44 -12.72 17.39
N LYS A 508 26.73 -12.82 17.63
CA LYS A 508 27.57 -11.66 17.90
C LYS A 508 29.04 -11.91 17.49
N GLY A 509 29.73 -10.84 17.16
CA GLY A 509 31.16 -10.79 16.92
C GLY A 509 31.85 -9.84 17.91
N GLU A 510 33.01 -9.32 17.51
CA GLU A 510 33.78 -8.41 18.34
C GLU A 510 33.13 -7.01 18.42
N ASP A 511 32.69 -6.51 17.27
CA ASP A 511 32.13 -5.16 17.08
C ASP A 511 30.71 -5.13 16.51
N TRP A 512 30.02 -6.27 16.50
CA TRP A 512 28.66 -6.40 16.02
C TRP A 512 27.84 -7.44 16.80
N GLU A 513 26.52 -7.24 16.84
CA GLU A 513 25.56 -8.20 17.38
C GLU A 513 24.23 -8.15 16.60
N GLU A 514 23.59 -9.30 16.46
CA GLU A 514 22.19 -9.41 16.06
C GLU A 514 21.37 -9.97 17.22
N TYR A 515 20.25 -9.33 17.52
CA TYR A 515 19.37 -9.77 18.60
C TYR A 515 17.90 -9.54 18.24
N VAL A 516 17.04 -10.43 18.73
CA VAL A 516 15.58 -10.20 18.72
C VAL A 516 15.28 -9.06 19.67
N VAL A 517 14.59 -8.03 19.18
CA VAL A 517 14.11 -6.89 19.97
C VAL A 517 12.64 -7.06 20.34
N GLY A 518 11.87 -7.81 19.52
CA GLY A 518 10.48 -8.14 19.79
C GLY A 518 10.00 -9.38 19.04
N GLU A 519 9.47 -10.33 19.77
CA GLU A 519 8.80 -11.52 19.23
C GLU A 519 7.71 -11.98 20.18
N CYS A 520 6.54 -12.32 19.67
CA CYS A 520 5.50 -13.02 20.42
C CYS A 520 4.78 -14.02 19.51
N ASP A 521 4.13 -15.03 20.11
CA ASP A 521 3.51 -16.12 19.34
C ASP A 521 2.34 -15.67 18.45
N ARG A 522 1.78 -14.49 18.72
CA ARG A 522 0.63 -13.95 18.00
C ARG A 522 0.99 -13.26 16.69
N LEU A 523 2.25 -12.81 16.51
CA LEU A 523 2.75 -12.19 15.28
C LEU A 523 3.50 -13.23 14.43
N TYR A 524 3.35 -13.18 13.11
CA TYR A 524 4.04 -14.10 12.19
C TYR A 524 5.39 -13.55 11.67
N PHE A 525 5.82 -12.41 12.16
CA PHE A 525 7.12 -11.82 11.83
C PHE A 525 7.99 -11.65 13.07
N SER A 526 9.30 -11.67 12.87
CA SER A 526 10.36 -11.46 13.87
C SER A 526 10.94 -10.08 13.70
N LEU A 527 11.14 -9.36 14.81
CA LEU A 527 11.68 -8.01 14.87
C LEU A 527 13.05 -8.09 15.51
N ARG A 528 14.08 -7.71 14.78
CA ARG A 528 15.47 -7.84 15.17
C ARG A 528 16.19 -6.52 15.01
N ASN A 529 17.26 -6.34 15.78
CA ASN A 529 18.25 -5.30 15.55
C ASN A 529 19.59 -5.92 15.21
N GLU A 530 20.23 -5.35 14.18
CA GLU A 530 21.62 -5.57 13.83
C GLU A 530 22.40 -4.32 14.24
N LYS A 531 23.26 -4.47 15.23
CA LYS A 531 24.08 -3.39 15.79
C LYS A 531 25.55 -3.65 15.47
N PHE A 532 26.21 -2.70 14.83
CA PHE A 532 27.61 -2.89 14.40
C PHE A 532 28.35 -1.55 14.26
N VAL A 533 29.69 -1.61 14.16
CA VAL A 533 30.57 -0.45 13.94
C VAL A 533 31.06 -0.40 12.50
N GLU A 534 31.63 -1.46 11.97
CA GLU A 534 32.16 -1.50 10.60
C GLU A 534 31.17 -2.12 9.64
N LYS A 535 30.80 -3.37 9.84
CA LYS A 535 29.85 -4.11 8.99
C LYS A 535 29.22 -5.28 9.71
N ILE A 536 28.11 -5.75 9.14
CA ILE A 536 27.52 -7.03 9.48
C ILE A 536 27.19 -7.80 8.20
N GLU A 537 27.26 -9.12 8.25
CA GLU A 537 26.91 -10.01 7.15
C GLU A 537 25.64 -10.79 7.47
N ASP A 538 24.79 -10.99 6.47
CA ASP A 538 23.55 -11.73 6.61
C ASP A 538 23.21 -12.53 5.34
N ASN A 539 22.13 -13.34 5.40
CA ASN A 539 21.64 -14.16 4.30
C ASN A 539 20.13 -14.23 4.35
N THR A 540 19.49 -13.94 3.23
CA THR A 540 18.03 -13.97 3.09
C THR A 540 17.46 -15.39 3.23
N ALA A 541 18.24 -16.44 2.96
CA ALA A 541 17.84 -17.85 3.10
C ALA A 541 16.50 -18.17 2.39
N ASP A 542 16.35 -17.69 1.17
CA ASP A 542 15.15 -17.82 0.32
C ASP A 542 13.90 -17.12 0.91
N ASP A 543 14.07 -16.14 1.79
CA ASP A 543 13.03 -15.24 2.29
C ASP A 543 13.45 -13.78 2.05
N PHE A 544 12.55 -12.84 2.11
CA PHE A 544 12.92 -11.43 2.02
C PHE A 544 13.23 -10.86 3.42
N HIS A 545 14.12 -9.85 3.46
CA HIS A 545 14.31 -9.02 4.65
C HIS A 545 13.85 -7.59 4.39
N VAL A 546 13.37 -6.92 5.43
CA VAL A 546 13.12 -5.48 5.38
C VAL A 546 14.00 -4.83 6.43
N LEU A 547 14.86 -3.92 5.97
CA LEU A 547 15.84 -3.20 6.77
C LEU A 547 15.42 -1.74 6.94
N THR A 548 15.55 -1.22 8.14
CA THR A 548 15.28 0.19 8.46
C THR A 548 16.43 0.74 9.27
N LEU A 549 17.15 1.73 8.75
CA LEU A 549 18.23 2.38 9.50
C LEU A 549 17.61 3.29 10.58
N VAL A 550 17.65 2.81 11.83
CA VAL A 550 17.02 3.48 12.99
C VAL A 550 18.00 4.24 13.87
N ASP A 551 19.30 3.99 13.72
CA ASP A 551 20.38 4.77 14.35
C ASP A 551 21.63 4.69 13.47
N GLY A 552 22.23 5.83 13.14
CA GLY A 552 23.30 5.98 12.18
C GLY A 552 22.93 6.93 11.05
N GLU A 553 23.88 7.25 10.17
CA GLU A 553 23.67 8.20 9.09
C GLU A 553 23.48 7.53 7.74
N GLU A 554 24.41 6.61 7.40
CA GLU A 554 24.49 6.04 6.05
C GLU A 554 25.14 4.65 6.08
N VAL A 555 24.49 3.70 5.42
CA VAL A 555 25.03 2.34 5.19
C VAL A 555 24.93 1.96 3.72
N GLU A 556 25.76 1.02 3.29
CA GLU A 556 25.65 0.37 1.99
C GLU A 556 25.23 -1.09 2.19
N ILE A 557 24.07 -1.45 1.64
CA ILE A 557 23.60 -2.84 1.59
C ILE A 557 24.01 -3.38 0.22
N ARG A 558 24.78 -4.49 0.18
CA ARG A 558 25.24 -5.05 -1.08
C ARG A 558 25.33 -6.58 -1.08
N SER A 559 25.14 -7.16 -2.26
CA SER A 559 25.32 -8.59 -2.47
C SER A 559 26.79 -8.99 -2.30
N LYS A 560 27.05 -10.08 -1.59
CA LYS A 560 28.42 -10.67 -1.53
C LYS A 560 28.81 -11.37 -2.83
N LYS A 561 27.82 -11.87 -3.58
CA LYS A 561 28.05 -12.54 -4.85
C LYS A 561 28.38 -11.55 -5.98
N ASP A 562 27.71 -10.41 -6.01
CA ASP A 562 27.92 -9.33 -6.99
C ASP A 562 27.83 -7.98 -6.29
N PRO A 563 28.95 -7.40 -5.83
CA PRO A 563 28.97 -6.13 -5.11
C PRO A 563 28.42 -4.92 -5.88
N SER A 564 28.23 -5.03 -7.21
CA SER A 564 27.56 -3.98 -7.98
C SER A 564 26.05 -3.91 -7.73
N LEU A 565 25.48 -4.96 -7.14
CA LEU A 565 24.09 -5.01 -6.72
C LEU A 565 23.99 -4.46 -5.29
N SER A 566 23.91 -3.14 -5.19
CA SER A 566 23.92 -2.44 -3.91
C SER A 566 22.92 -1.30 -3.87
N PHE A 567 22.62 -0.87 -2.64
CA PHE A 567 21.80 0.30 -2.34
C PHE A 567 22.43 1.07 -1.17
N THR A 568 22.54 2.39 -1.30
CA THR A 568 22.95 3.27 -0.21
C THR A 568 21.71 3.70 0.55
N GLN A 569 21.63 3.34 1.81
CA GLN A 569 20.51 3.62 2.70
C GLN A 569 20.90 4.71 3.71
N HIS A 570 19.98 5.64 3.96
CA HIS A 570 20.14 6.70 4.94
C HIS A 570 19.18 6.51 6.13
N PHE A 571 19.43 7.28 7.18
CA PHE A 571 18.57 7.28 8.38
C PHE A 571 17.08 7.40 8.03
N MET A 572 16.25 6.57 8.65
CA MET A 572 14.81 6.46 8.39
C MET A 572 14.43 5.97 6.98
N GLU A 573 15.30 5.38 6.22
CA GLU A 573 14.91 4.71 4.97
C GLU A 573 14.58 3.23 5.21
N ILE A 574 13.53 2.76 4.54
CA ILE A 574 13.09 1.36 4.58
C ILE A 574 13.48 0.70 3.28
N VAL A 575 14.31 -0.33 3.35
CA VAL A 575 14.87 -1.03 2.21
C VAL A 575 14.44 -2.50 2.24
N VAL A 576 13.96 -2.99 1.11
CA VAL A 576 13.66 -4.40 0.89
C VAL A 576 14.89 -5.09 0.32
N VAL A 577 15.35 -6.15 0.96
CA VAL A 577 16.34 -7.08 0.42
C VAL A 577 15.58 -8.29 -0.14
N PRO A 578 15.55 -8.48 -1.47
CA PRO A 578 14.81 -9.56 -2.11
C PRO A 578 15.28 -10.95 -1.68
N ALA A 579 14.38 -11.93 -1.62
CA ALA A 579 14.70 -13.31 -1.28
C ALA A 579 15.84 -13.90 -2.13
N SER A 580 15.91 -13.53 -3.40
CA SER A 580 16.96 -13.98 -4.31
C SER A 580 18.35 -13.39 -4.07
N MET A 581 18.49 -12.40 -3.17
CA MET A 581 19.79 -11.80 -2.86
C MET A 581 20.78 -12.82 -2.28
N GLY A 582 20.31 -13.73 -1.42
CA GLY A 582 21.15 -14.67 -0.70
C GLY A 582 22.06 -13.96 0.30
N GLU A 583 23.38 -14.24 0.21
CA GLU A 583 24.35 -13.59 1.09
C GLU A 583 24.57 -12.13 0.74
N TYR A 584 24.48 -11.27 1.74
CA TYR A 584 24.71 -9.82 1.60
C TYR A 584 25.44 -9.27 2.84
N GLU A 585 25.93 -8.04 2.73
CA GLU A 585 26.55 -7.32 3.84
C GLU A 585 26.00 -5.90 3.94
N ILE A 586 25.96 -5.38 5.16
CA ILE A 586 25.60 -4.00 5.47
C ILE A 586 26.86 -3.33 6.00
N ILE A 587 27.30 -2.27 5.36
CA ILE A 587 28.57 -1.60 5.61
C ILE A 587 28.32 -0.18 6.09
N ASN A 588 28.86 0.17 7.24
CA ASN A 588 28.85 1.54 7.75
C ASN A 588 29.70 2.46 6.86
N LYS A 589 29.10 3.51 6.31
CA LYS A 589 29.79 4.51 5.47
C LYS A 589 30.36 5.67 6.30
N LYS A 590 30.15 5.68 7.63
CA LYS A 590 30.62 6.70 8.58
C LYS A 590 31.49 6.06 9.66
N PRO A 591 32.78 5.79 9.40
CA PRO A 591 33.66 5.07 10.30
C PRO A 591 33.66 5.64 11.73
N GLY A 592 33.65 4.75 12.72
CA GLY A 592 33.71 5.11 14.14
C GLY A 592 32.36 5.45 14.78
N THR A 593 31.26 5.41 14.01
CA THR A 593 29.90 5.50 14.57
C THR A 593 29.30 4.11 14.77
N VAL A 594 28.33 4.01 15.65
CA VAL A 594 27.54 2.78 15.83
C VAL A 594 26.31 2.87 14.92
N ILE A 595 26.03 1.79 14.22
CA ILE A 595 24.83 1.61 13.39
C ILE A 595 23.86 0.70 14.14
N VAL A 596 22.57 1.02 14.07
CA VAL A 596 21.49 0.09 14.42
C VAL A 596 20.54 -0.01 13.22
N GLU A 597 20.53 -1.18 12.62
CA GLU A 597 19.61 -1.56 11.56
C GLU A 597 18.48 -2.40 12.16
N HIS A 598 17.24 -1.95 12.02
CA HIS A 598 16.08 -2.74 12.39
C HIS A 598 15.71 -3.68 11.25
N LYS A 599 15.82 -4.97 11.48
CA LYS A 599 15.48 -6.01 10.51
C LYS A 599 14.16 -6.68 10.85
N THR A 600 13.25 -6.68 9.89
CA THR A 600 12.00 -7.45 9.97
C THR A 600 12.03 -8.58 8.95
N MET A 601 11.65 -9.77 9.39
CA MET A 601 11.55 -10.97 8.56
C MET A 601 10.40 -11.85 9.02
N LEU A 602 9.95 -12.79 8.19
CA LEU A 602 8.97 -13.78 8.61
C LEU A 602 9.56 -14.74 9.67
N LYS A 603 8.73 -15.19 10.61
CA LYS A 603 9.09 -16.29 11.50
C LYS A 603 8.97 -17.60 10.71
N ARG A 604 9.96 -18.46 10.84
CA ARG A 604 10.01 -19.79 10.26
C ARG A 604 10.09 -20.85 11.34
#